data_af11cb8fb67003a5fee4666310689735
#
_entry.id   af11cb8fb67003a5fee4666310689735
#
_cell.length_a   1.000
_cell.length_b   1.000
_cell.length_c   1.000
_cell.angle_alpha   90.00
_cell.angle_beta   90.00
_cell.angle_gamma   90.00
#
_symmetry.space_group_name_H-M   'P 1'
#
loop_
_entity.id
_entity.type
_entity.pdbx_description
1 polymer ?
#
loop_
_entity_poly.entity_id
_entity_poly.type
_entity_poly.pdbx_seq_one_letter_code
_entity_poly.pdbx_strand_id
1 'polypeptide(L)'
;MEQDRRRTPRYPFAASAEVVEASSGTKTTLKVSELSLNGCYVETPNPMEIGAALVIKIFKEPHYFEATARVAYSQANAGMGLSFLETKPFFIQVLQKWLLAAMVAKKGLGSHT
;
A
#
# COMPACT_ATOMS: atom_id res chain seq x y z
N MET A 1 -10.75 14.93 13.94
CA MET A 1 -11.40 15.40 12.74
C MET A 1 -11.17 14.43 11.61
N GLU A 2 -12.16 14.32 10.78
CA GLU A 2 -12.10 13.37 9.68
C GLU A 2 -10.97 13.63 8.73
N GLN A 3 -10.80 14.87 8.35
CA GLN A 3 -9.79 15.23 7.39
C GLN A 3 -8.38 14.98 7.91
N ASP A 4 -8.23 14.87 9.23
CA ASP A 4 -6.90 14.63 9.78
C ASP A 4 -6.37 13.28 9.39
N ARG A 5 -7.24 12.33 9.13
CA ARG A 5 -6.81 11.00 8.75
C ARG A 5 -6.38 10.92 7.31
N ARG A 6 -6.65 11.96 6.56
CA ARG A 6 -6.35 11.99 5.13
C ARG A 6 -5.32 13.02 4.78
N ARG A 7 -4.41 13.29 5.71
CA ARG A 7 -3.37 14.25 5.40
C ARG A 7 -2.44 13.76 4.33
N THR A 8 -2.31 12.45 4.19
CA THR A 8 -1.43 11.87 3.18
C THR A 8 -2.25 11.49 1.97
N PRO A 9 -1.96 12.09 0.82
CA PRO A 9 -2.72 11.78 -0.39
C PRO A 9 -2.53 10.32 -0.81
N ARG A 10 -3.56 9.76 -1.38
CA ARG A 10 -3.55 8.43 -1.95
C ARG A 10 -3.63 8.52 -3.45
N TYR A 11 -2.89 7.64 -4.11
CA TYR A 11 -2.85 7.62 -5.56
C TYR A 11 -3.20 6.24 -6.07
N PRO A 12 -3.92 6.16 -7.20
CA PRO A 12 -4.12 4.87 -7.86
C PRO A 12 -2.75 4.29 -8.20
N PHE A 13 -2.58 3.00 -7.93
CA PHE A 13 -1.28 2.37 -8.13
C PHE A 13 -1.49 0.88 -8.29
N ALA A 14 -1.20 0.37 -9.47
CA ALA A 14 -1.41 -1.05 -9.77
C ALA A 14 -0.11 -1.80 -9.63
N ALA A 15 -0.09 -2.77 -8.71
CA ALA A 15 1.10 -3.57 -8.49
C ALA A 15 0.72 -4.86 -7.79
N SER A 16 1.63 -5.81 -7.84
CA SER A 16 1.50 -7.08 -7.15
C SER A 16 2.13 -6.96 -5.77
N ALA A 17 1.58 -7.62 -4.78
CA ALA A 17 2.17 -7.60 -3.45
C ALA A 17 2.15 -8.99 -2.83
N GLU A 18 3.16 -9.25 -2.00
CA GLU A 18 3.24 -10.45 -1.21
C GLU A 18 3.03 -10.04 0.24
N VAL A 19 2.04 -10.63 0.88
CA VAL A 19 1.71 -10.32 2.26
C VAL A 19 1.96 -11.55 3.11
N VAL A 20 2.77 -11.38 4.17
CA VAL A 20 3.06 -12.47 5.09
C VAL A 20 2.49 -12.10 6.46
N GLU A 21 1.50 -12.85 6.90
CA GLU A 21 0.87 -12.61 8.19
C GLU A 21 1.82 -12.99 9.32
N ALA A 22 2.03 -12.07 10.28
CA ALA A 22 3.02 -12.29 11.32
C ALA A 22 2.67 -13.47 12.22
N SER A 23 1.38 -13.64 12.54
CA SER A 23 0.97 -14.67 13.50
C SER A 23 1.06 -16.08 12.94
N SER A 24 0.82 -16.26 11.65
CA SER A 24 0.74 -17.60 11.05
C SER A 24 1.86 -17.88 10.07
N GLY A 25 2.52 -16.84 9.57
CA GLY A 25 3.51 -17.01 8.52
C GLY A 25 2.89 -17.28 7.16
N THR A 26 1.57 -17.20 7.07
CA THR A 26 0.86 -17.44 5.81
C THR A 26 1.21 -16.36 4.80
N LYS A 27 1.60 -16.79 3.61
CA LYS A 27 1.98 -15.89 2.53
C LYS A 27 0.90 -15.87 1.46
N THR A 28 0.48 -14.68 1.05
CA THR A 28 -0.56 -14.51 0.06
C THR A 28 -0.14 -13.45 -0.94
N THR A 29 -0.43 -13.69 -2.22
CA THR A 29 -0.16 -12.70 -3.26
C THR A 29 -1.44 -11.94 -3.52
N LEU A 30 -1.38 -10.62 -3.41
CA LEU A 30 -2.53 -9.76 -3.56
C LEU A 30 -2.22 -8.64 -4.53
N LYS A 31 -3.23 -7.86 -4.86
CA LYS A 31 -3.09 -6.74 -5.77
C LYS A 31 -3.21 -5.44 -5.01
N VAL A 32 -2.25 -4.55 -5.22
CA VAL A 32 -2.30 -3.20 -4.67
C VAL A 32 -3.08 -2.34 -5.65
N SER A 33 -4.00 -1.53 -5.15
CA SER A 33 -4.77 -0.62 -6.01
C SER A 33 -4.57 0.83 -5.63
N GLU A 34 -4.11 1.13 -4.41
CA GLU A 34 -3.82 2.49 -3.99
C GLU A 34 -2.56 2.52 -3.16
N LEU A 35 -1.80 3.61 -3.26
CA LEU A 35 -0.56 3.78 -2.52
C LEU A 35 -0.47 5.19 -1.97
N SER A 36 0.06 5.31 -0.76
CA SER A 36 0.34 6.60 -0.14
C SER A 36 1.66 6.49 0.62
N LEU A 37 2.10 7.60 1.16
CA LEU A 37 3.33 7.61 1.95
C LEU A 37 3.20 6.75 3.20
N ASN A 38 2.01 6.63 3.75
CA ASN A 38 1.79 5.92 5.03
C ASN A 38 1.14 4.56 4.89
N GLY A 39 0.79 4.15 3.70
CA GLY A 39 0.12 2.86 3.57
C GLY A 39 -0.34 2.56 2.17
N CYS A 40 -1.11 1.50 2.05
CA CYS A 40 -1.64 1.09 0.74
C CYS A 40 -2.96 0.37 0.94
N TYR A 41 -3.66 0.18 -0.16
CA TYR A 41 -4.88 -0.62 -0.15
C TYR A 41 -4.63 -1.85 -1.03
N VAL A 42 -4.95 -3.02 -0.51
CA VAL A 42 -4.81 -4.27 -1.26
C VAL A 42 -6.17 -4.93 -1.40
N GLU A 43 -6.39 -5.52 -2.57
CA GLU A 43 -7.65 -6.19 -2.88
C GLU A 43 -7.56 -7.64 -2.46
N THR A 44 -8.55 -8.09 -1.73
CA THR A 44 -8.64 -9.49 -1.31
C THR A 44 -10.07 -9.79 -0.92
N PRO A 45 -10.59 -10.98 -1.28
CA PRO A 45 -11.92 -11.37 -0.85
C PRO A 45 -11.95 -11.72 0.65
N ASN A 46 -10.79 -11.98 1.24
CA ASN A 46 -10.70 -12.41 2.64
C ASN A 46 -9.71 -11.53 3.41
N PRO A 47 -10.12 -10.29 3.74
CA PRO A 47 -9.20 -9.41 4.47
C PRO A 47 -8.93 -9.93 5.88
N MET A 48 -7.75 -9.61 6.37
CA MET A 48 -7.37 -9.96 7.73
C MET A 48 -8.07 -9.05 8.73
N GLU A 49 -8.00 -9.42 9.99
CA GLU A 49 -8.60 -8.62 11.05
C GLU A 49 -7.88 -7.30 11.23
N ILE A 50 -8.64 -6.27 11.60
CA ILE A 50 -8.08 -4.97 11.93
C ILE A 50 -7.06 -5.16 13.06
N GLY A 51 -5.90 -4.55 12.90
CA GLY A 51 -4.81 -4.66 13.86
C GLY A 51 -3.83 -5.79 13.58
N ALA A 52 -4.15 -6.68 12.67
CA ALA A 52 -3.24 -7.78 12.34
C ALA A 52 -1.92 -7.25 11.80
N ALA A 53 -0.82 -7.82 12.29
CA ALA A 53 0.52 -7.41 11.87
C ALA A 53 0.97 -8.29 10.71
N LEU A 54 1.69 -7.67 9.77
CA LEU A 54 2.16 -8.38 8.59
C LEU A 54 3.39 -7.71 8.01
N VAL A 55 4.02 -8.39 7.07
CA VAL A 55 5.07 -7.81 6.26
C VAL A 55 4.53 -7.75 4.84
N ILE A 56 4.66 -6.61 4.19
CA ILE A 56 4.22 -6.47 2.81
C ILE A 56 5.41 -6.18 1.92
N LYS A 57 5.42 -6.82 0.76
CA LYS A 57 6.41 -6.58 -0.26
C LYS A 57 5.67 -6.26 -1.55
N ILE A 58 5.86 -5.06 -2.06
CA ILE A 58 5.18 -4.58 -3.26
C ILE A 58 6.17 -4.61 -4.42
N PHE A 59 5.75 -5.21 -5.54
CA PHE A 59 6.63 -5.37 -6.70
C PHE A 59 6.18 -4.48 -7.84
N LYS A 60 7.10 -3.66 -8.32
CA LYS A 60 6.87 -2.84 -9.50
C LYS A 60 8.23 -2.72 -10.19
N GLU A 61 8.45 -3.62 -11.14
CA GLU A 61 9.76 -3.72 -11.77
C GLU A 61 10.28 -2.39 -12.28
N PRO A 62 11.55 -2.16 -12.15
CA PRO A 62 12.60 -3.09 -11.66
C PRO A 62 12.81 -3.05 -10.15
N HIS A 63 11.95 -2.41 -9.41
CA HIS A 63 12.11 -2.22 -7.97
C HIS A 63 11.08 -2.99 -7.15
N TYR A 64 11.34 -3.09 -5.85
CA TYR A 64 10.33 -3.55 -4.92
C TYR A 64 10.45 -2.74 -3.63
N PHE A 65 9.38 -2.77 -2.85
CA PHE A 65 9.27 -2.04 -1.59
C PHE A 65 8.86 -3.03 -0.51
N GLU A 66 9.45 -2.91 0.66
CA GLU A 66 9.11 -3.81 1.76
C GLU A 66 8.94 -3.00 3.04
N ALA A 67 7.93 -3.37 3.84
CA ALA A 67 7.69 -2.71 5.12
C ALA A 67 6.91 -3.65 6.02
N THR A 68 7.04 -3.43 7.34
CA THR A 68 6.10 -4.03 8.26
C THR A 68 4.86 -3.15 8.24
N ALA A 69 3.71 -3.76 8.48
CA ALA A 69 2.46 -3.06 8.37
C ALA A 69 1.42 -3.66 9.29
N ARG A 70 0.31 -2.94 9.44
CA ARG A 70 -0.82 -3.39 10.22
C ARG A 70 -2.09 -3.09 9.46
N VAL A 71 -3.08 -3.97 9.60
CA VAL A 71 -4.37 -3.73 8.97
C VAL A 71 -5.06 -2.59 9.70
N ALA A 72 -5.30 -1.49 8.98
CA ALA A 72 -5.96 -0.32 9.54
C ALA A 72 -7.48 -0.42 9.44
N TYR A 73 -7.97 -1.00 8.35
CA TYR A 73 -9.39 -1.25 8.17
C TYR A 73 -9.58 -2.37 7.16
N SER A 74 -10.75 -2.99 7.21
CA SER A 74 -11.09 -4.11 6.34
C SER A 74 -12.44 -3.89 5.72
N GLN A 75 -12.59 -4.33 4.47
CA GLN A 75 -13.85 -4.31 3.76
C GLN A 75 -14.12 -5.71 3.26
N ALA A 76 -15.12 -6.37 3.84
CA ALA A 76 -15.42 -7.76 3.52
C ALA A 76 -15.61 -7.94 2.02
N ASN A 77 -15.00 -8.99 1.48
CA ASN A 77 -15.10 -9.36 0.07
C ASN A 77 -14.48 -8.33 -0.88
N ALA A 78 -13.76 -7.35 -0.36
CA ALA A 78 -13.19 -6.30 -1.20
C ALA A 78 -11.70 -6.12 -0.97
N GLY A 79 -11.30 -5.82 0.26
CA GLY A 79 -9.89 -5.59 0.52
C GLY A 79 -9.62 -5.04 1.89
N MET A 80 -8.41 -4.55 2.08
CA MET A 80 -8.02 -3.99 3.37
C MET A 80 -7.02 -2.87 3.18
N GLY A 81 -7.11 -1.88 4.06
CA GLY A 81 -6.17 -0.78 4.09
C GLY A 81 -5.07 -1.10 5.07
N LEU A 82 -3.83 -0.90 4.65
CA LEU A 82 -2.66 -1.20 5.46
C LEU A 82 -1.91 0.07 5.81
N SER A 83 -1.47 0.16 7.07
CA SER A 83 -0.61 1.24 7.53
C SER A 83 0.81 0.72 7.64
N PHE A 84 1.77 1.40 7.04
CA PHE A 84 3.17 1.02 7.17
C PHE A 84 3.66 1.42 8.56
N LEU A 85 4.37 0.50 9.22
CA LEU A 85 4.91 0.75 10.55
C LEU A 85 6.38 1.07 10.49
N GLU A 86 7.18 0.17 9.94
CA GLU A 86 8.61 0.36 9.83
C GLU A 86 9.04 0.13 8.39
N THR A 87 9.82 1.07 7.88
CA THR A 87 10.33 1.00 6.52
C THR A 87 11.78 1.45 6.55
N LYS A 88 12.66 0.63 5.99
CA LYS A 88 14.07 0.99 5.92
C LYS A 88 14.27 2.15 4.96
N PRO A 89 15.30 3.00 5.20
CA PRO A 89 15.52 4.17 4.35
C PRO A 89 15.57 3.88 2.86
N PHE A 90 16.19 2.78 2.48
CA PHE A 90 16.27 2.40 1.08
C PHE A 90 14.86 2.27 0.47
N PHE A 91 13.96 1.62 1.21
CA PHE A 91 12.61 1.40 0.69
C PHE A 91 11.76 2.66 0.75
N ILE A 92 12.06 3.56 1.68
CA ILE A 92 11.39 4.86 1.69
C ILE A 92 11.68 5.57 0.39
N GLN A 93 12.92 5.49 -0.10
CA GLN A 93 13.28 6.12 -1.36
C GLN A 93 12.53 5.52 -2.54
N VAL A 94 12.38 4.20 -2.53
CA VAL A 94 11.61 3.52 -3.57
C VAL A 94 10.16 4.01 -3.56
N LEU A 95 9.58 4.07 -2.36
CA LEU A 95 8.21 4.52 -2.18
C LEU A 95 8.03 5.94 -2.70
N GLN A 96 8.94 6.84 -2.32
CA GLN A 96 8.87 8.23 -2.75
C GLN A 96 8.96 8.35 -4.26
N LYS A 97 9.81 7.54 -4.87
CA LYS A 97 9.94 7.55 -6.33
C LYS A 97 8.64 7.11 -6.99
N TRP A 98 8.03 6.05 -6.47
CA TRP A 98 6.76 5.58 -7.02
C TRP A 98 5.64 6.59 -6.85
N LEU A 99 5.60 7.25 -5.69
CA LEU A 99 4.56 8.25 -5.44
C LEU A 99 4.74 9.47 -6.32
N LEU A 100 5.98 9.87 -6.54
CA LEU A 100 6.25 10.98 -7.43
C LEU A 100 5.79 10.66 -8.85
N ALA A 101 6.07 9.46 -9.31
CA ALA A 101 5.63 9.03 -10.63
C ALA A 101 4.10 9.01 -10.73
N ALA A 102 3.43 8.56 -9.67
CA ALA A 102 1.97 8.51 -9.65
C ALA A 102 1.38 9.91 -9.66
N MET A 103 2.00 10.84 -8.93
CA MET A 103 1.58 12.24 -8.94
C MET A 103 1.71 12.86 -10.32
N VAL A 104 2.84 12.63 -10.97
CA VAL A 104 3.09 13.18 -12.28
C VAL A 104 2.11 12.62 -13.30
N ALA A 105 1.84 11.31 -13.22
CA ALA A 105 0.89 10.69 -14.14
C ALA A 105 -0.50 11.29 -13.98
N LYS A 106 -0.92 11.51 -12.73
CA LYS A 106 -2.23 12.09 -12.47
C LYS A 106 -2.32 13.51 -12.99
N LYS A 107 -1.29 14.30 -12.75
CA LYS A 107 -1.25 15.68 -13.23
C LYS A 107 -1.17 15.73 -14.74
N GLY A 108 -0.38 14.82 -15.32
CA GLY A 108 -0.23 14.77 -16.76
C GLY A 108 -1.54 14.53 -17.45
N LEU A 109 -2.36 13.65 -16.89
CA LEU A 109 -3.69 13.39 -17.46
C LEU A 109 -4.55 14.65 -17.42
N GLY A 110 -4.49 15.37 -16.31
CA GLY A 110 -5.27 16.58 -16.18
C GLY A 110 -4.79 17.69 -17.07
N SER A 111 -3.52 17.77 -17.29
CA SER A 111 -2.96 18.90 -18.04
C SER A 111 -3.05 18.73 -19.55
N HIS A 112 -3.43 17.57 -20.02
CA HIS A 112 -3.57 17.34 -21.46
C HIS A 112 -4.91 17.75 -22.03
N THR A 113 -5.78 18.16 -21.20
CA THR A 113 -7.12 18.56 -21.65
C THR A 113 -7.17 19.98 -22.15
#